data_9c2771642672dd10eff58cc444b6d84f
#
_entry.id   9c2771642672dd10eff58cc444b6d84f
#
_cell.length_a   1.000
_cell.length_b   1.000
_cell.length_c   1.000
_cell.angle_alpha   90.00
_cell.angle_beta   90.00
_cell.angle_gamma   90.00
#
_symmetry.space_group_name_H-M   'P 1'
#
loop_
_entity.id
_entity.type
_entity.pdbx_description
1 polymer ?
#
loop_
_entity_poly.entity_id
_entity_poly.type
_entity_poly.pdbx_seq_one_letter_code
_entity_poly.pdbx_strand_id
1 'polypeptide(L)'
;MKSYCFTLVLLLVVVPFSGCLQDEEPEPGFSWQDRAEIECDMSTNVDLNCQVYLDGFDTPVLSIKHPISEELWIVDLYGNITSWDGESPRQVANLSGLISTCHNEQGMFGMAFDDDFQQTGAVLLSYIQIVECEDPAGPLTLAEAVVVDGEIDPDSVNVLLQVEEPYRNHNGGHILGIGNHQYLWGVGDGGSSKDPYGHGQNTSTKLGAILLLEYSNG
;
A
#
# COMPACT_ATOMS: atom_id res chain seq x y z
N MET A 1 23.00 84.96 -4.21
CA MET A 1 23.00 83.58 -3.66
C MET A 1 21.67 82.91 -4.01
N LYS A 2 21.69 82.00 -4.97
CA LYS A 2 20.46 81.28 -5.44
C LYS A 2 20.37 79.96 -4.66
N SER A 3 19.29 79.82 -3.91
CA SER A 3 18.96 78.60 -3.13
C SER A 3 18.21 77.65 -4.09
N TYR A 4 18.75 76.43 -4.31
CA TYR A 4 18.09 75.41 -5.04
C TYR A 4 17.44 74.47 -4.03
N CYS A 5 16.11 74.42 -4.09
CA CYS A 5 15.31 73.45 -3.36
C CYS A 5 15.28 72.14 -4.15
N PHE A 6 15.89 71.06 -3.65
CA PHE A 6 15.81 69.74 -4.25
C PHE A 6 14.56 69.02 -3.72
N THR A 7 13.57 68.90 -4.61
CA THR A 7 12.39 68.05 -4.30
C THR A 7 12.71 66.61 -4.60
N LEU A 8 12.80 65.80 -3.55
CA LEU A 8 12.99 64.35 -3.65
C LEU A 8 11.63 63.73 -4.00
N VAL A 9 11.44 63.29 -5.24
CA VAL A 9 10.29 62.49 -5.64
C VAL A 9 10.53 61.04 -5.29
N LEU A 10 9.84 60.59 -4.25
CA LEU A 10 9.84 59.17 -3.85
C LEU A 10 8.91 58.38 -4.79
N LEU A 11 9.45 57.66 -5.75
CA LEU A 11 8.69 56.77 -6.60
C LEU A 11 8.40 55.48 -5.80
N LEU A 12 7.15 55.38 -5.29
CA LEU A 12 6.60 54.14 -4.75
C LEU A 12 6.31 53.20 -5.89
N VAL A 13 7.20 52.24 -6.15
CA VAL A 13 6.91 51.10 -7.04
C VAL A 13 5.99 50.18 -6.27
N VAL A 14 4.71 50.27 -6.54
CA VAL A 14 3.74 49.24 -6.13
C VAL A 14 3.92 48.04 -7.09
N VAL A 15 4.66 47.03 -6.61
CA VAL A 15 4.70 45.74 -7.28
C VAL A 15 3.37 45.06 -6.99
N PRO A 16 2.53 44.81 -7.99
CA PRO A 16 1.37 43.96 -7.75
C PRO A 16 1.87 42.55 -7.46
N PHE A 17 1.68 42.10 -6.23
CA PHE A 17 1.71 40.68 -5.92
C PHE A 17 0.47 40.05 -6.58
N SER A 18 0.54 39.79 -7.87
CA SER A 18 -0.27 38.76 -8.50
C SER A 18 0.34 37.42 -8.05
N GLY A 19 -0.05 36.96 -6.88
CA GLY A 19 0.03 35.56 -6.56
C GLY A 19 -0.89 34.87 -7.55
N CYS A 20 -0.33 34.34 -8.62
CA CYS A 20 -0.98 33.25 -9.34
C CYS A 20 -1.13 32.14 -8.31
N LEU A 21 -2.36 31.94 -7.80
CA LEU A 21 -2.79 30.60 -7.48
C LEU A 21 -2.64 29.86 -8.80
N GLN A 22 -1.53 29.16 -8.98
CA GLN A 22 -1.50 28.08 -9.94
C GLN A 22 -2.52 27.09 -9.38
N ASP A 23 -3.70 27.04 -9.95
CA ASP A 23 -4.48 25.83 -9.95
C ASP A 23 -3.51 24.79 -10.52
N GLU A 24 -3.01 23.88 -9.69
CA GLU A 24 -2.26 22.75 -10.18
C GLU A 24 -3.21 22.06 -11.17
N GLU A 25 -2.87 22.14 -12.45
CA GLU A 25 -3.59 21.37 -13.45
C GLU A 25 -3.44 19.90 -13.04
N PRO A 26 -4.55 19.12 -13.01
CA PRO A 26 -4.47 17.71 -12.68
C PRO A 26 -3.44 17.05 -13.61
N GLU A 27 -2.62 16.18 -13.04
CA GLU A 27 -1.60 15.43 -13.76
C GLU A 27 -2.21 14.82 -15.05
N PRO A 28 -1.47 14.80 -16.17
CA PRO A 28 -1.96 14.22 -17.41
C PRO A 28 -2.43 12.77 -17.19
N GLY A 29 -3.62 12.45 -17.62
CA GLY A 29 -4.24 11.14 -17.44
C GLY A 29 -5.20 11.03 -16.25
N PHE A 30 -5.23 12.03 -15.36
CA PHE A 30 -6.11 12.05 -14.22
C PHE A 30 -7.30 12.99 -14.46
N SER A 31 -8.42 12.48 -14.95
CA SER A 31 -9.66 13.24 -15.10
C SER A 31 -10.64 12.91 -14.00
N TRP A 32 -10.90 13.84 -13.10
CA TRP A 32 -11.96 13.73 -12.11
C TRP A 32 -13.36 13.79 -12.73
N GLN A 33 -13.45 14.25 -13.97
CA GLN A 33 -14.72 14.58 -14.64
C GLN A 33 -15.45 13.35 -15.20
N ASP A 34 -14.74 12.24 -15.42
CA ASP A 34 -15.29 11.02 -16.01
C ASP A 34 -15.60 9.93 -14.99
N ARG A 35 -15.52 10.26 -13.69
CA ARG A 35 -15.71 9.27 -12.63
C ARG A 35 -17.12 9.30 -12.10
N ALA A 36 -17.65 8.11 -11.81
CA ALA A 36 -18.95 8.00 -11.16
C ALA A 36 -18.88 8.64 -9.78
N GLU A 37 -19.70 9.64 -9.55
CA GLU A 37 -19.95 10.12 -8.18
C GLU A 37 -20.72 9.04 -7.44
N ILE A 38 -20.21 8.68 -6.26
CA ILE A 38 -20.90 7.81 -5.32
C ILE A 38 -21.32 8.63 -4.11
N GLU A 39 -22.56 8.42 -3.65
CA GLU A 39 -23.02 9.04 -2.43
C GLU A 39 -22.28 8.39 -1.24
N CYS A 40 -21.54 9.21 -0.49
CA CYS A 40 -21.05 8.81 0.82
C CYS A 40 -22.15 9.11 1.83
N ASP A 41 -22.93 8.09 2.19
CA ASP A 41 -24.01 8.23 3.19
C ASP A 41 -23.38 8.52 4.56
N MET A 42 -23.46 9.79 4.96
CA MET A 42 -22.78 10.29 6.15
C MET A 42 -23.81 10.75 7.20
N SER A 43 -23.68 10.19 8.38
CA SER A 43 -24.47 10.55 9.55
C SER A 43 -23.87 11.71 10.38
N THR A 44 -22.87 12.42 9.88
CA THR A 44 -22.08 13.43 10.62
C THR A 44 -22.04 14.76 9.88
N ASN A 45 -21.65 15.86 10.57
CA ASN A 45 -21.47 17.19 10.01
C ASN A 45 -20.09 17.34 9.31
N VAL A 46 -19.58 16.29 8.68
CA VAL A 46 -18.33 16.31 7.93
C VAL A 46 -18.66 16.20 6.46
N ASP A 47 -18.18 17.13 5.66
CA ASP A 47 -18.26 17.04 4.20
C ASP A 47 -17.21 16.03 3.72
N LEU A 48 -17.66 14.92 3.10
CA LEU A 48 -16.84 13.92 2.47
C LEU A 48 -17.31 13.74 1.04
N ASN A 49 -16.39 13.92 0.09
CA ASN A 49 -16.64 13.62 -1.29
C ASN A 49 -16.00 12.25 -1.64
N CYS A 50 -16.76 11.37 -2.27
CA CYS A 50 -16.32 10.04 -2.67
C CYS A 50 -16.40 9.91 -4.18
N GLN A 51 -15.33 9.39 -4.75
CA GLN A 51 -15.27 9.11 -6.20
C GLN A 51 -14.60 7.77 -6.42
N VAL A 52 -15.04 7.03 -7.44
CA VAL A 52 -14.29 5.87 -7.93
C VAL A 52 -13.04 6.37 -8.62
N TYR A 53 -11.88 6.11 -8.07
CA TYR A 53 -10.59 6.51 -8.64
C TYR A 53 -10.13 5.55 -9.73
N LEU A 54 -10.13 4.26 -9.42
CA LEU A 54 -9.79 3.15 -10.32
C LEU A 54 -10.81 2.04 -10.13
N ASP A 55 -11.14 1.35 -11.22
CA ASP A 55 -12.00 0.18 -11.25
C ASP A 55 -11.40 -0.93 -12.15
N GLY A 56 -12.12 -2.03 -12.30
CA GLY A 56 -11.71 -3.13 -13.17
C GLY A 56 -10.71 -4.10 -12.54
N PHE A 57 -10.44 -4.01 -11.23
CA PHE A 57 -9.63 -4.97 -10.48
C PHE A 57 -10.50 -6.07 -9.87
N ASP A 58 -9.92 -7.28 -9.79
CA ASP A 58 -10.56 -8.39 -9.08
C ASP A 58 -10.10 -8.35 -7.62
N THR A 59 -11.01 -8.15 -6.71
CA THR A 59 -10.78 -8.16 -5.25
C THR A 59 -9.51 -7.39 -4.80
N PRO A 60 -9.37 -6.09 -5.08
CA PRO A 60 -8.22 -5.31 -4.65
C PRO A 60 -8.19 -5.16 -3.12
N VAL A 61 -7.07 -5.47 -2.50
CA VAL A 61 -6.88 -5.43 -1.03
C VAL A 61 -5.96 -4.33 -0.57
N LEU A 62 -5.06 -3.88 -1.44
CA LEU A 62 -4.06 -2.86 -1.11
C LEU A 62 -3.73 -2.02 -2.33
N SER A 63 -3.51 -0.73 -2.10
CA SER A 63 -2.81 0.13 -3.04
C SER A 63 -1.61 0.78 -2.36
N ILE A 64 -0.47 0.79 -3.02
CA ILE A 64 0.78 1.33 -2.50
C ILE A 64 1.50 2.13 -3.59
N LYS A 65 2.07 3.26 -3.21
CA LYS A 65 2.83 4.11 -4.14
C LYS A 65 4.23 3.53 -4.33
N HIS A 66 4.64 3.36 -5.59
CA HIS A 66 6.00 2.94 -5.93
C HIS A 66 7.00 4.05 -5.57
N PRO A 67 8.10 3.74 -4.86
CA PRO A 67 8.96 4.77 -4.24
C PRO A 67 9.81 5.57 -5.23
N ILE A 68 9.94 5.10 -6.48
CA ILE A 68 10.78 5.75 -7.50
C ILE A 68 9.94 6.31 -8.64
N SER A 69 9.11 5.47 -9.29
CA SER A 69 8.31 5.88 -10.46
C SER A 69 7.03 6.63 -10.08
N GLU A 70 6.67 6.62 -8.79
CA GLU A 70 5.44 7.20 -8.25
C GLU A 70 4.14 6.56 -8.76
N GLU A 71 4.23 5.52 -9.59
CA GLU A 71 3.11 4.68 -10.00
C GLU A 71 2.36 4.12 -8.79
N LEU A 72 1.07 3.92 -8.95
CA LEU A 72 0.27 3.22 -7.94
C LEU A 72 0.28 1.72 -8.23
N TRP A 73 0.76 0.92 -7.30
CA TRP A 73 0.69 -0.53 -7.39
C TRP A 73 -0.54 -1.02 -6.63
N ILE A 74 -1.37 -1.79 -7.30
CA ILE A 74 -2.61 -2.36 -6.77
C ILE A 74 -2.40 -3.87 -6.62
N VAL A 75 -2.59 -4.36 -5.42
CA VAL A 75 -2.48 -5.78 -5.07
C VAL A 75 -3.87 -6.35 -4.93
N ASP A 76 -4.17 -7.46 -5.61
CA ASP A 76 -5.39 -8.20 -5.41
C ASP A 76 -5.21 -9.41 -4.46
N LEU A 77 -6.33 -9.91 -3.97
CA LEU A 77 -6.36 -11.03 -3.02
C LEU A 77 -5.71 -12.31 -3.59
N TYR A 78 -5.76 -12.49 -4.91
CA TYR A 78 -5.30 -13.69 -5.60
C TYR A 78 -3.83 -13.63 -6.03
N GLY A 79 -3.14 -12.52 -5.70
CA GLY A 79 -1.72 -12.36 -5.93
C GLY A 79 -1.34 -11.75 -7.27
N ASN A 80 -2.27 -11.15 -7.99
CA ASN A 80 -1.91 -10.28 -9.09
C ASN A 80 -1.57 -8.90 -8.55
N ILE A 81 -0.51 -8.33 -9.09
CA ILE A 81 -0.11 -6.96 -8.80
C ILE A 81 -0.08 -6.19 -10.11
N THR A 82 -0.79 -5.07 -10.13
CA THR A 82 -0.93 -4.20 -11.30
C THR A 82 -0.39 -2.81 -10.97
N SER A 83 0.50 -2.27 -11.78
CA SER A 83 0.89 -0.87 -11.71
C SER A 83 -0.06 -0.01 -12.53
N TRP A 84 -0.26 1.23 -12.06
CA TRP A 84 -1.01 2.29 -12.72
C TRP A 84 -0.12 3.55 -12.78
N ASP A 85 0.20 3.98 -13.99
CA ASP A 85 1.05 5.15 -14.26
C ASP A 85 0.28 6.48 -14.40
N GLY A 86 -1.04 6.45 -14.22
CA GLY A 86 -1.95 7.58 -14.47
C GLY A 86 -2.72 7.43 -15.80
N GLU A 87 -2.29 6.57 -16.71
CA GLU A 87 -2.89 6.39 -18.03
C GLU A 87 -3.35 4.96 -18.31
N SER A 88 -2.53 3.97 -17.94
CA SER A 88 -2.80 2.57 -18.28
C SER A 88 -2.34 1.59 -17.19
N PRO A 89 -3.11 0.50 -16.98
CA PRO A 89 -2.68 -0.58 -16.10
C PRO A 89 -1.62 -1.46 -16.78
N ARG A 90 -0.63 -1.92 -16.01
CA ARG A 90 0.36 -2.93 -16.42
C ARG A 90 0.51 -3.98 -15.33
N GLN A 91 0.38 -5.26 -15.67
CA GLN A 91 0.67 -6.32 -14.71
C GLN A 91 2.17 -6.32 -14.39
N VAL A 92 2.50 -6.26 -13.10
CA VAL A 92 3.89 -6.26 -12.60
C VAL A 92 4.23 -7.54 -11.84
N ALA A 93 3.23 -8.33 -11.47
CA ALA A 93 3.43 -9.68 -10.93
C ALA A 93 2.18 -10.54 -11.08
N ASN A 94 2.40 -11.85 -11.15
CA ASN A 94 1.39 -12.87 -10.90
C ASN A 94 1.99 -13.92 -9.96
N LEU A 95 1.59 -13.85 -8.70
CA LEU A 95 2.06 -14.72 -7.62
C LEU A 95 1.03 -15.78 -7.23
N SER A 96 -0.03 -15.97 -8.03
CA SER A 96 -1.13 -16.88 -7.73
C SER A 96 -0.69 -18.33 -7.49
N GLY A 97 0.44 -18.74 -8.08
CA GLY A 97 1.02 -20.06 -7.85
C GLY A 97 1.60 -20.28 -6.45
N LEU A 98 1.76 -19.23 -5.65
CA LEU A 98 2.31 -19.29 -4.29
C LEU A 98 1.21 -19.15 -3.21
N ILE A 99 0.03 -18.67 -3.60
CA ILE A 99 -0.99 -18.15 -2.70
C ILE A 99 -2.16 -19.11 -2.58
N SER A 100 -2.55 -19.45 -1.35
CA SER A 100 -3.75 -20.23 -1.08
C SER A 100 -4.99 -19.36 -1.22
N THR A 101 -5.96 -19.90 -1.96
CA THR A 101 -7.31 -19.36 -2.10
C THR A 101 -8.36 -20.41 -1.75
N CYS A 102 -7.99 -21.40 -0.95
CA CYS A 102 -8.84 -22.51 -0.53
C CYS A 102 -10.02 -22.06 0.36
N HIS A 103 -9.94 -20.85 0.90
CA HIS A 103 -11.00 -20.20 1.67
C HIS A 103 -11.09 -18.72 1.29
N ASN A 104 -12.28 -18.15 1.41
CA ASN A 104 -12.55 -16.76 1.05
C ASN A 104 -11.83 -15.69 1.91
N GLU A 105 -11.25 -16.09 3.04
CA GLU A 105 -10.40 -15.25 3.87
C GLU A 105 -8.90 -15.55 3.69
N GLN A 106 -8.54 -16.37 2.70
CA GLN A 106 -7.14 -16.63 2.32
C GLN A 106 -6.75 -15.85 1.07
N GLY A 107 -5.48 -15.55 0.94
CA GLY A 107 -4.98 -14.76 -0.17
C GLY A 107 -3.69 -14.01 0.14
N MET A 108 -3.44 -12.97 -0.63
CA MET A 108 -2.38 -11.98 -0.41
C MET A 108 -2.97 -10.77 0.32
N PHE A 109 -2.32 -10.33 1.40
CA PHE A 109 -2.88 -9.30 2.29
C PHE A 109 -1.99 -8.08 2.45
N GLY A 110 -0.73 -8.17 2.08
CA GLY A 110 0.18 -7.07 2.28
C GLY A 110 1.40 -7.10 1.36
N MET A 111 1.87 -5.91 1.08
CA MET A 111 3.13 -5.65 0.39
C MET A 111 3.73 -4.37 0.95
N ALA A 112 5.04 -4.32 1.06
CA ALA A 112 5.78 -3.11 1.37
C ALA A 112 7.06 -3.08 0.53
N PHE A 113 7.46 -1.89 0.09
CA PHE A 113 8.78 -1.68 -0.49
C PHE A 113 9.83 -1.61 0.60
N ASP A 114 11.01 -2.17 0.34
CA ASP A 114 12.16 -1.99 1.22
C ASP A 114 12.57 -0.50 1.28
N ASP A 115 13.05 -0.06 2.45
CA ASP A 115 13.53 1.32 2.63
C ASP A 115 14.68 1.65 1.66
N ASP A 116 15.51 0.64 1.33
CA ASP A 116 16.59 0.74 0.35
C ASP A 116 16.20 0.23 -1.04
N PHE A 117 14.91 0.22 -1.36
CA PHE A 117 14.37 -0.31 -2.62
C PHE A 117 15.13 0.16 -3.87
N GLN A 118 15.57 1.42 -3.90
CA GLN A 118 16.33 1.96 -5.04
C GLN A 118 17.64 1.19 -5.28
N GLN A 119 18.23 0.62 -4.26
CA GLN A 119 19.49 -0.13 -4.32
C GLN A 119 19.24 -1.63 -4.43
N THR A 120 18.25 -2.14 -3.71
CA THR A 120 18.00 -3.57 -3.54
C THR A 120 16.97 -4.12 -4.51
N GLY A 121 16.00 -3.31 -4.94
CA GLY A 121 14.80 -3.75 -5.65
C GLY A 121 13.88 -4.62 -4.78
N ALA A 122 14.15 -4.72 -3.47
CA ALA A 122 13.45 -5.65 -2.60
C ALA A 122 12.06 -5.17 -2.20
N VAL A 123 11.13 -6.12 -2.13
CA VAL A 123 9.78 -5.94 -1.60
C VAL A 123 9.47 -7.03 -0.59
N LEU A 124 8.69 -6.67 0.42
CA LEU A 124 8.13 -7.62 1.37
C LEU A 124 6.71 -7.99 0.96
N LEU A 125 6.38 -9.25 1.01
CA LEU A 125 5.09 -9.81 0.63
C LEU A 125 4.49 -10.56 1.82
N SER A 126 3.18 -10.44 2.02
CA SER A 126 2.46 -11.17 3.06
C SER A 126 1.23 -11.85 2.49
N TYR A 127 1.18 -13.18 2.62
CA TYR A 127 0.15 -14.01 2.01
C TYR A 127 -0.03 -15.33 2.76
N ILE A 128 -1.14 -16.03 2.51
CA ILE A 128 -1.29 -17.42 2.94
C ILE A 128 -0.63 -18.30 1.89
N GLN A 129 0.36 -19.08 2.32
CA GLN A 129 1.07 -19.98 1.41
C GLN A 129 0.14 -21.08 0.90
N ILE A 130 0.32 -21.42 -0.37
CA ILE A 130 -0.46 -22.49 -1.01
C ILE A 130 -0.23 -23.84 -0.31
N VAL A 131 -1.33 -24.51 -0.03
CA VAL A 131 -1.39 -25.87 0.51
C VAL A 131 -2.44 -26.66 -0.26
N GLU A 132 -2.48 -27.97 -0.07
CA GLU A 132 -3.60 -28.81 -0.53
C GLU A 132 -4.89 -28.31 0.13
N CYS A 133 -5.95 -28.06 -0.66
CA CYS A 133 -7.21 -27.50 -0.11
C CYS A 133 -7.94 -28.43 0.88
N GLU A 134 -7.49 -29.65 1.03
CA GLU A 134 -7.95 -30.63 2.02
C GLU A 134 -7.32 -30.38 3.40
N ASP A 135 -6.12 -29.80 3.44
CA ASP A 135 -5.50 -29.28 4.67
C ASP A 135 -5.56 -27.73 4.65
N PRO A 136 -6.49 -27.17 5.40
CA PRO A 136 -7.04 -25.86 5.10
C PRO A 136 -6.27 -24.65 5.62
N ALA A 137 -5.38 -24.84 6.55
CA ALA A 137 -4.73 -23.76 7.22
C ALA A 137 -3.28 -23.61 6.72
N GLY A 138 -3.12 -23.08 5.51
CA GLY A 138 -1.81 -22.65 5.06
C GLY A 138 -1.23 -21.60 6.01
N PRO A 139 0.10 -21.58 6.25
CA PRO A 139 0.72 -20.61 7.15
C PRO A 139 0.61 -19.19 6.56
N LEU A 140 0.37 -18.22 7.44
CA LEU A 140 0.59 -16.83 7.09
C LEU A 140 2.09 -16.60 6.91
N THR A 141 2.47 -16.23 5.69
CA THR A 141 3.85 -16.18 5.25
C THR A 141 4.26 -14.73 4.98
N LEU A 142 5.38 -14.34 5.56
CA LEU A 142 6.15 -13.16 5.19
C LEU A 142 7.30 -13.62 4.30
N ALA A 143 7.42 -13.03 3.12
CA ALA A 143 8.50 -13.32 2.17
C ALA A 143 9.10 -12.02 1.64
N GLU A 144 10.32 -12.11 1.13
CA GLU A 144 10.91 -11.08 0.27
C GLU A 144 10.85 -11.52 -1.19
N ALA A 145 10.86 -10.54 -2.10
CA ALA A 145 11.05 -10.74 -3.52
C ALA A 145 11.81 -9.56 -4.12
N VAL A 146 12.29 -9.71 -5.34
CA VAL A 146 13.05 -8.67 -6.03
C VAL A 146 12.32 -8.19 -7.28
N VAL A 147 12.27 -6.88 -7.45
CA VAL A 147 11.78 -6.22 -8.66
C VAL A 147 12.93 -6.08 -9.65
N VAL A 148 12.77 -6.66 -10.83
CA VAL A 148 13.72 -6.58 -11.95
C VAL A 148 12.99 -6.02 -13.16
N ASP A 149 13.54 -4.99 -13.79
CA ASP A 149 12.95 -4.33 -14.96
C ASP A 149 11.48 -3.88 -14.77
N GLY A 150 11.12 -3.52 -13.51
CA GLY A 150 9.79 -3.05 -13.13
C GLY A 150 8.75 -4.16 -12.91
N GLU A 151 9.17 -5.42 -12.80
CA GLU A 151 8.33 -6.57 -12.50
C GLU A 151 8.91 -7.35 -11.31
N ILE A 152 8.06 -7.92 -10.48
CA ILE A 152 8.50 -8.84 -9.42
C ILE A 152 8.86 -10.17 -10.07
N ASP A 153 10.08 -10.62 -9.83
CA ASP A 153 10.53 -11.95 -10.24
C ASP A 153 9.95 -13.01 -9.29
N PRO A 154 9.02 -13.87 -9.73
CA PRO A 154 8.43 -14.90 -8.88
C PRO A 154 9.45 -15.92 -8.36
N ASP A 155 10.52 -16.14 -9.12
CA ASP A 155 11.59 -17.10 -8.74
C ASP A 155 12.52 -16.52 -7.65
N SER A 156 12.45 -15.20 -7.40
CA SER A 156 13.18 -14.53 -6.34
C SER A 156 12.51 -14.63 -4.96
N VAL A 157 11.28 -15.13 -4.90
CA VAL A 157 10.52 -15.17 -3.64
C VAL A 157 11.21 -16.08 -2.63
N ASN A 158 11.62 -15.49 -1.52
CA ASN A 158 12.28 -16.15 -0.41
C ASN A 158 11.48 -15.97 0.89
N VAL A 159 11.09 -17.07 1.51
CA VAL A 159 10.30 -17.06 2.75
C VAL A 159 11.18 -16.64 3.92
N LEU A 160 10.76 -15.58 4.63
CA LEU A 160 11.45 -15.04 5.80
C LEU A 160 10.87 -15.57 7.12
N LEU A 161 9.55 -15.60 7.22
CA LEU A 161 8.85 -15.99 8.45
C LEU A 161 7.52 -16.63 8.11
N GLN A 162 7.15 -17.64 8.87
CA GLN A 162 5.82 -18.26 8.82
C GLN A 162 5.18 -18.28 10.19
N VAL A 163 3.87 -18.07 10.20
CA VAL A 163 3.02 -18.22 11.37
C VAL A 163 1.96 -19.26 11.02
N GLU A 164 1.99 -20.37 11.74
CA GLU A 164 1.01 -21.44 11.58
C GLU A 164 -0.37 -20.94 11.98
N GLU A 165 -1.35 -21.23 11.14
CA GLU A 165 -2.74 -20.83 11.35
C GLU A 165 -3.58 -22.03 11.76
N PRO A 166 -4.23 -22.03 12.94
CA PRO A 166 -5.07 -23.14 13.36
C PRO A 166 -6.37 -23.27 12.54
N TYR A 167 -6.80 -22.21 11.89
CA TYR A 167 -8.00 -22.17 11.05
C TYR A 167 -7.77 -21.39 9.76
N ARG A 168 -8.71 -21.48 8.81
CA ARG A 168 -8.63 -20.87 7.46
C ARG A 168 -8.94 -19.39 7.42
N ASN A 169 -9.41 -18.81 8.52
CA ASN A 169 -9.95 -17.46 8.59
C ASN A 169 -9.26 -16.64 9.68
N HIS A 170 -9.52 -15.33 9.67
CA HIS A 170 -8.91 -14.34 10.55
C HIS A 170 -7.38 -14.26 10.43
N ASN A 171 -6.86 -14.42 9.21
CA ASN A 171 -5.41 -14.56 9.00
C ASN A 171 -4.64 -13.24 9.25
N GLY A 172 -5.24 -12.09 8.94
CA GLY A 172 -4.49 -10.84 8.98
C GLY A 172 -3.53 -10.72 7.80
N GLY A 173 -2.33 -10.21 8.04
CA GLY A 173 -1.26 -10.17 7.03
C GLY A 173 -0.92 -8.78 6.48
N HIS A 174 -1.60 -7.71 6.91
CA HIS A 174 -1.18 -6.38 6.49
C HIS A 174 0.21 -6.04 6.99
N ILE A 175 1.09 -5.54 6.09
CA ILE A 175 2.43 -5.08 6.42
C ILE A 175 2.56 -3.60 6.09
N LEU A 176 3.17 -2.83 7.01
CA LEU A 176 3.37 -1.39 6.90
C LEU A 176 4.82 -1.05 7.21
N GLY A 177 5.54 -0.47 6.26
CA GLY A 177 6.85 0.14 6.49
C GLY A 177 6.69 1.42 7.33
N ILE A 178 7.48 1.55 8.38
CA ILE A 178 7.49 2.73 9.27
C ILE A 178 8.81 3.48 9.24
N GLY A 179 9.69 3.12 8.31
CA GLY A 179 11.02 3.69 8.14
C GLY A 179 12.07 3.07 9.05
N ASN A 180 13.35 3.39 8.80
CA ASN A 180 14.51 2.83 9.49
C ASN A 180 14.56 1.29 9.44
N HIS A 181 14.20 0.69 8.29
CA HIS A 181 14.11 -0.76 8.07
C HIS A 181 13.17 -1.48 9.05
N GLN A 182 12.19 -0.77 9.57
CA GLN A 182 11.19 -1.30 10.49
C GLN A 182 9.84 -1.42 9.81
N TYR A 183 9.15 -2.52 10.12
CA TYR A 183 7.86 -2.87 9.56
C TYR A 183 6.93 -3.36 10.66
N LEU A 184 5.67 -2.95 10.58
CA LEU A 184 4.60 -3.52 11.41
C LEU A 184 3.87 -4.57 10.60
N TRP A 185 3.75 -5.77 11.14
CA TRP A 185 3.02 -6.88 10.53
C TRP A 185 1.86 -7.29 11.41
N GLY A 186 0.63 -7.09 10.92
CA GLY A 186 -0.59 -7.45 11.64
C GLY A 186 -0.94 -8.92 11.40
N VAL A 187 -0.94 -9.71 12.45
CA VAL A 187 -1.28 -11.14 12.42
C VAL A 187 -2.63 -11.36 13.10
N GLY A 188 -3.52 -12.10 12.46
CA GLY A 188 -4.82 -12.45 13.00
C GLY A 188 -4.76 -13.37 14.21
N ASP A 189 -5.91 -13.64 14.82
CA ASP A 189 -5.97 -14.53 15.99
C ASP A 189 -5.92 -16.03 15.63
N GLY A 190 -5.83 -16.34 14.33
CA GLY A 190 -5.75 -17.71 13.82
C GLY A 190 -7.12 -18.37 13.64
N GLY A 191 -8.20 -17.61 13.74
CA GLY A 191 -9.52 -17.99 13.25
C GLY A 191 -10.45 -18.69 14.23
N SER A 192 -11.52 -19.22 13.65
CA SER A 192 -12.71 -19.75 14.33
C SER A 192 -13.51 -18.64 15.02
N SER A 193 -14.57 -19.00 15.75
CA SER A 193 -15.42 -18.03 16.44
C SER A 193 -15.01 -17.90 17.91
N LYS A 194 -14.99 -16.66 18.42
CA LYS A 194 -14.74 -16.34 19.83
C LYS A 194 -13.32 -16.66 20.32
N ASP A 195 -12.34 -16.66 19.42
CA ASP A 195 -10.92 -16.89 19.74
C ASP A 195 -10.73 -18.09 20.68
N PRO A 196 -10.98 -19.31 20.19
CA PRO A 196 -11.08 -20.49 21.07
C PRO A 196 -9.80 -20.84 21.82
N TYR A 197 -8.66 -20.32 21.34
CA TYR A 197 -7.36 -20.51 21.97
C TYR A 197 -6.88 -19.31 22.76
N GLY A 198 -7.62 -18.19 22.74
CA GLY A 198 -7.28 -16.97 23.45
C GLY A 198 -6.04 -16.26 22.91
N HIS A 199 -5.78 -16.40 21.61
CA HIS A 199 -4.59 -15.80 20.99
C HIS A 199 -4.63 -14.28 20.99
N GLY A 200 -5.81 -13.66 20.79
CA GLY A 200 -5.95 -12.20 20.75
C GLY A 200 -5.59 -11.48 22.06
N GLN A 201 -5.42 -12.20 23.17
CA GLN A 201 -5.00 -11.66 24.47
C GLN A 201 -3.74 -12.33 25.01
N ASN A 202 -3.06 -13.15 24.22
CA ASN A 202 -1.90 -13.93 24.63
C ASN A 202 -0.61 -13.36 24.02
N THR A 203 0.15 -12.62 24.81
CA THR A 203 1.42 -12.02 24.39
C THR A 203 2.56 -13.04 24.19
N SER A 204 2.32 -14.33 24.41
CA SER A 204 3.31 -15.41 24.20
C SER A 204 3.21 -16.07 22.82
N THR A 205 2.26 -15.62 21.99
CA THR A 205 2.08 -16.08 20.61
C THR A 205 2.28 -14.93 19.62
N LYS A 206 2.53 -15.27 18.35
CA LYS A 206 2.52 -14.29 17.25
C LYS A 206 1.09 -13.99 16.77
N LEU A 207 0.14 -14.91 17.01
CA LEU A 207 -1.27 -14.75 16.63
C LEU A 207 -1.94 -13.65 17.46
N GLY A 208 -2.86 -12.92 16.85
CA GLY A 208 -3.62 -11.84 17.49
C GLY A 208 -2.76 -10.62 17.87
N ALA A 209 -1.68 -10.37 17.13
CA ALA A 209 -0.69 -9.34 17.48
C ALA A 209 -0.30 -8.46 16.28
N ILE A 210 0.27 -7.31 16.59
CA ILE A 210 1.06 -6.54 15.63
C ILE A 210 2.53 -6.76 15.96
N LEU A 211 3.26 -7.37 15.07
CA LEU A 211 4.68 -7.65 15.22
C LEU A 211 5.51 -6.48 14.67
N LEU A 212 6.52 -6.07 15.43
CA LEU A 212 7.57 -5.19 14.92
C LEU A 212 8.67 -6.07 14.31
N LEU A 213 8.97 -5.84 13.06
CA LEU A 213 10.00 -6.51 12.31
C LEU A 213 11.12 -5.53 12.00
N GLU A 214 12.37 -5.97 12.08
CA GLU A 214 13.52 -5.27 11.52
C GLU A 214 14.03 -6.10 10.35
N TYR A 215 14.07 -5.51 9.17
CA TYR A 215 14.51 -6.17 7.95
C TYR A 215 15.57 -5.30 7.28
N SER A 216 16.72 -5.90 7.04
CA SER A 216 17.77 -5.29 6.25
C SER A 216 18.30 -6.32 5.26
N ASN A 217 18.31 -5.93 4.00
CA ASN A 217 18.94 -6.69 2.94
C ASN A 217 20.43 -6.28 2.90
N GLY A 218 21.29 -7.01 3.60
CA GLY A 218 22.68 -6.58 3.80
C GLY A 218 23.69 -7.68 3.66
#